data_2ce4db2b1c005ad4c43d4e47aad9a296
#
_entry.id   2ce4db2b1c005ad4c43d4e47aad9a296
#
_cell.length_a   1.000
_cell.length_b   1.000
_cell.length_c   1.000
_cell.angle_alpha   90.00
_cell.angle_beta   90.00
_cell.angle_gamma   90.00
#
_symmetry.space_group_name_H-M   'P 1'
#
loop_
_entity.id
_entity.type
_entity.pdbx_description
1 polymer ?
#
loop_
_entity_poly.entity_id
_entity_poly.type
_entity_poly.pdbx_seq_one_letter_code
_entity_poly.pdbx_strand_id
1 'polypeptide(L)'
;MTQIRKNLITNVMCLIANVLVGLLYTPYLVKELGVVTYGVLPIALVVNQYIIILTDSLQSSVTRFYSLEYRQKNYKKASVYFSSAIAITILLAVIVLPVIFCLLPQIEALLHIPDKFFHSAGLLIAYTVASLFVAVCSNCVNITIYSDNRLDLINYLKILRNLAKLVFNITLFTFLTTDVSNVGLASVLAELLVLVISIIFYKITKSKEIQFGRRFVSFKAMKPIAKMLTWVSLMSFSGVFIYKIDAILVNNYFGLYNTGILGAISEFGSYCISITGVIGVLYRLCL
;
A
#
# COMPACT_ATOMS: atom_id res chain seq x y z
N MET A 1 28.02 -3.34 -14.39
CA MET A 1 27.47 -2.66 -13.19
C MET A 1 27.05 -3.72 -12.19
N THR A 2 27.54 -3.70 -10.95
CA THR A 2 27.13 -4.68 -9.93
C THR A 2 25.65 -4.51 -9.59
N GLN A 3 24.94 -5.61 -9.29
CA GLN A 3 23.51 -5.58 -8.95
C GLN A 3 23.21 -4.62 -7.77
N ILE A 4 24.13 -4.54 -6.81
CA ILE A 4 24.00 -3.64 -5.66
C ILE A 4 23.94 -2.18 -6.11
N ARG A 5 24.85 -1.76 -7.01
CA ARG A 5 24.87 -0.38 -7.55
C ARG A 5 23.59 -0.07 -8.33
N LYS A 6 23.05 -1.03 -9.08
CA LYS A 6 21.80 -0.89 -9.81
C LYS A 6 20.61 -0.71 -8.85
N ASN A 7 20.55 -1.54 -7.81
CA ASN A 7 19.52 -1.43 -6.78
C ASN A 7 19.55 -0.09 -6.05
N LEU A 8 20.75 0.43 -5.76
CA LEU A 8 20.92 1.73 -5.09
C LEU A 8 20.43 2.88 -5.98
N ILE A 9 20.88 2.92 -7.24
CA ILE A 9 20.47 3.96 -8.19
C ILE A 9 18.97 3.96 -8.39
N THR A 10 18.37 2.79 -8.61
CA THR A 10 16.91 2.68 -8.81
C THR A 10 16.12 3.04 -7.55
N ASN A 11 16.67 2.83 -6.34
CA ASN A 11 16.04 3.27 -5.11
C ASN A 11 16.01 4.80 -4.99
N VAL A 12 17.13 5.48 -5.31
CA VAL A 12 17.18 6.94 -5.36
C VAL A 12 16.23 7.49 -6.44
N MET A 13 16.22 6.89 -7.64
CA MET A 13 15.27 7.28 -8.69
C MET A 13 13.82 7.12 -8.25
N CYS A 14 13.49 6.02 -7.56
CA CYS A 14 12.15 5.78 -7.03
C CYS A 14 11.76 6.85 -6.01
N LEU A 15 12.66 7.25 -5.13
CA LEU A 15 12.40 8.32 -4.16
C LEU A 15 12.14 9.65 -4.88
N ILE A 16 13.02 10.05 -5.82
CA ILE A 16 12.85 11.29 -6.58
C ILE A 16 11.51 11.27 -7.32
N ALA A 17 11.19 10.17 -8.00
CA ALA A 17 9.92 10.02 -8.70
C ALA A 17 8.71 10.14 -7.74
N ASN A 18 8.77 9.52 -6.55
CA ASN A 18 7.71 9.61 -5.55
C ASN A 18 7.49 11.05 -5.08
N VAL A 19 8.57 11.78 -4.79
CA VAL A 19 8.50 13.18 -4.37
C VAL A 19 7.94 14.05 -5.49
N LEU A 20 8.45 13.92 -6.71
CA LEU A 20 7.97 14.71 -7.86
C LEU A 20 6.48 14.44 -8.17
N VAL A 21 6.08 13.17 -8.20
CA VAL A 21 4.68 12.81 -8.41
C VAL A 21 3.80 13.38 -7.30
N GLY A 22 4.23 13.27 -6.04
CA GLY A 22 3.47 13.80 -4.91
C GLY A 22 3.34 15.31 -4.90
N LEU A 23 4.42 16.04 -5.25
CA LEU A 23 4.39 17.50 -5.37
C LEU A 23 3.44 17.99 -6.48
N LEU A 24 3.23 17.19 -7.50
CA LEU A 24 2.26 17.51 -8.57
C LEU A 24 0.84 17.02 -8.23
N TYR A 25 0.74 15.86 -7.62
CA TYR A 25 -0.53 15.18 -7.38
C TYR A 25 -1.37 15.88 -6.31
N THR A 26 -0.77 16.27 -5.18
CA THR A 26 -1.50 16.93 -4.09
C THR A 26 -2.10 18.29 -4.51
N PRO A 27 -1.35 19.24 -5.12
CA PRO A 27 -1.94 20.48 -5.63
C PRO A 27 -2.99 20.26 -6.71
N TYR A 28 -2.79 19.27 -7.59
CA TYR A 28 -3.78 18.91 -8.61
C TYR A 28 -5.09 18.48 -7.95
N LEU A 29 -5.06 17.57 -6.96
CA LEU A 29 -6.27 17.15 -6.26
C LEU A 29 -6.97 18.28 -5.54
N VAL A 30 -6.21 19.15 -4.84
CA VAL A 30 -6.78 20.32 -4.14
C VAL A 30 -7.42 21.28 -5.12
N LYS A 31 -6.82 21.49 -6.29
CA LYS A 31 -7.38 22.35 -7.34
C LYS A 31 -8.69 21.81 -7.90
N GLU A 32 -8.73 20.53 -8.26
CA GLU A 32 -9.89 19.92 -8.93
C GLU A 32 -11.06 19.65 -7.96
N LEU A 33 -10.77 19.18 -6.75
CA LEU A 33 -11.79 18.83 -5.74
C LEU A 33 -12.22 20.04 -4.90
N GLY A 34 -11.38 21.06 -4.77
CA GLY A 34 -11.50 22.10 -3.75
C GLY A 34 -11.07 21.62 -2.35
N VAL A 35 -10.67 22.56 -1.50
CA VAL A 35 -10.06 22.26 -0.17
C VAL A 35 -11.00 21.45 0.74
N VAL A 36 -12.30 21.77 0.74
CA VAL A 36 -13.30 21.11 1.60
C VAL A 36 -13.49 19.65 1.19
N THR A 37 -13.69 19.39 -0.10
CA THR A 37 -13.87 18.02 -0.61
C THR A 37 -12.57 17.22 -0.49
N TYR A 38 -11.42 17.86 -0.72
CA TYR A 38 -10.10 17.25 -0.47
C TYR A 38 -9.93 16.83 1.00
N GLY A 39 -10.51 17.58 1.96
CA GLY A 39 -10.47 17.25 3.39
C GLY A 39 -11.06 15.88 3.76
N VAL A 40 -11.92 15.30 2.90
CA VAL A 40 -12.44 13.95 3.08
C VAL A 40 -11.32 12.90 2.90
N LEU A 41 -10.32 13.15 2.02
CA LEU A 41 -9.25 12.21 1.75
C LEU A 41 -8.40 11.88 2.99
N PRO A 42 -7.82 12.83 3.74
CA PRO A 42 -7.05 12.53 4.94
C PRO A 42 -7.84 11.70 5.96
N ILE A 43 -9.14 12.01 6.14
CA ILE A 43 -10.00 11.30 7.10
C ILE A 43 -10.25 9.86 6.64
N ALA A 44 -10.67 9.67 5.40
CA ALA A 44 -10.90 8.34 4.84
C ALA A 44 -9.62 7.49 4.84
N LEU A 45 -8.47 8.11 4.59
CA LEU A 45 -7.17 7.44 4.63
C LEU A 45 -6.73 7.00 6.03
N VAL A 46 -7.29 7.56 7.12
CA VAL A 46 -7.04 7.03 8.47
C VAL A 46 -7.49 5.58 8.59
N VAL A 47 -8.67 5.24 8.07
CA VAL A 47 -9.18 3.87 8.04
C VAL A 47 -8.20 2.94 7.32
N ASN A 48 -7.68 3.40 6.18
CA ASN A 48 -6.70 2.63 5.40
C ASN A 48 -5.40 2.38 6.16
N GLN A 49 -4.95 3.31 6.99
CA GLN A 49 -3.72 3.14 7.78
C GLN A 49 -3.81 1.94 8.74
N TYR A 50 -4.98 1.69 9.34
CA TYR A 50 -5.16 0.51 10.19
C TYR A 50 -5.13 -0.80 9.39
N ILE A 51 -5.61 -0.78 8.13
CA ILE A 51 -5.55 -1.95 7.26
C ILE A 51 -4.13 -2.16 6.73
N ILE A 52 -3.39 -1.08 6.45
CA ILE A 52 -1.97 -1.14 6.07
C ILE A 52 -1.16 -1.86 7.14
N ILE A 53 -1.45 -1.68 8.43
CA ILE A 53 -0.79 -2.42 9.51
C ILE A 53 -0.90 -3.94 9.27
N LEU A 54 -2.10 -4.43 8.95
CA LEU A 54 -2.33 -5.86 8.71
C LEU A 54 -1.59 -6.34 7.46
N THR A 55 -1.66 -5.56 6.37
CA THR A 55 -1.04 -5.93 5.09
C THR A 55 0.48 -5.91 5.16
N ASP A 56 1.08 -4.91 5.80
CA ASP A 56 2.53 -4.81 5.96
C ASP A 56 3.08 -5.86 6.93
N SER A 57 2.32 -6.16 7.99
CA SER A 57 2.66 -7.22 8.93
C SER A 57 2.63 -8.59 8.26
N LEU A 58 1.64 -8.84 7.38
CA LEU A 58 1.57 -10.03 6.57
C LEU A 58 2.76 -10.13 5.62
N GLN A 59 3.03 -9.05 4.88
CA GLN A 59 4.15 -8.96 3.95
C GLN A 59 5.49 -9.25 4.63
N SER A 60 5.74 -8.61 5.78
CA SER A 60 6.96 -8.82 6.58
C SER A 60 7.10 -10.28 7.03
N SER A 61 5.99 -10.87 7.52
CA SER A 61 5.98 -12.26 7.99
C SER A 61 6.29 -13.24 6.86
N VAL A 62 5.63 -13.06 5.71
CA VAL A 62 5.80 -13.92 4.56
C VAL A 62 7.22 -13.83 4.00
N THR A 63 7.72 -12.60 3.82
CA THR A 63 9.08 -12.36 3.31
C THR A 63 10.12 -13.07 4.17
N ARG A 64 9.96 -13.04 5.50
CA ARG A 64 10.89 -13.72 6.43
C ARG A 64 10.91 -15.23 6.21
N PHE A 65 9.74 -15.89 6.29
CA PHE A 65 9.68 -17.36 6.19
C PHE A 65 10.04 -17.85 4.80
N TYR A 66 9.57 -17.18 3.75
CA TYR A 66 9.91 -17.51 2.38
C TYR A 66 11.42 -17.37 2.10
N SER A 67 12.02 -16.21 2.43
CA SER A 67 13.43 -15.95 2.14
C SER A 67 14.36 -16.87 2.91
N LEU A 68 13.98 -17.31 4.12
CA LEU A 68 14.75 -18.25 4.90
C LEU A 68 14.86 -19.61 4.18
N GLU A 69 13.73 -20.19 3.78
CA GLU A 69 13.69 -21.48 3.09
C GLU A 69 14.29 -21.40 1.67
N TYR A 70 14.09 -20.29 0.98
CA TYR A 70 14.65 -20.05 -0.34
C TYR A 70 16.20 -20.02 -0.30
N ARG A 71 16.79 -19.32 0.65
CA ARG A 71 18.26 -19.27 0.83
C ARG A 71 18.85 -20.62 1.21
N GLN A 72 18.10 -21.46 1.93
CA GLN A 72 18.47 -22.84 2.25
C GLN A 72 18.25 -23.81 1.08
N LYS A 73 17.85 -23.31 -0.11
CA LYS A 73 17.50 -24.09 -1.31
C LYS A 73 16.38 -25.11 -1.10
N ASN A 74 15.54 -24.88 -0.06
CA ASN A 74 14.38 -25.74 0.21
C ASN A 74 13.15 -25.23 -0.54
N TYR A 75 13.19 -25.33 -1.86
CA TYR A 75 12.19 -24.76 -2.76
C TYR A 75 10.77 -25.31 -2.53
N LYS A 76 10.65 -26.58 -2.09
CA LYS A 76 9.33 -27.16 -1.76
C LYS A 76 8.69 -26.43 -0.58
N LYS A 77 9.42 -26.18 0.49
CA LYS A 77 8.88 -25.42 1.64
C LYS A 77 8.70 -23.95 1.29
N ALA A 78 9.59 -23.33 0.51
CA ALA A 78 9.39 -21.97 0.02
C ALA A 78 8.10 -21.85 -0.79
N SER A 79 7.77 -22.82 -1.67
CA SER A 79 6.49 -22.88 -2.39
C SER A 79 5.29 -23.03 -1.47
N VAL A 80 5.43 -23.76 -0.35
CA VAL A 80 4.38 -23.89 0.66
C VAL A 80 4.13 -22.56 1.36
N TYR A 81 5.17 -21.84 1.78
CA TYR A 81 5.01 -20.52 2.39
C TYR A 81 4.43 -19.49 1.41
N PHE A 82 4.89 -19.50 0.16
CA PHE A 82 4.38 -18.63 -0.89
C PHE A 82 2.88 -18.85 -1.17
N SER A 83 2.47 -20.10 -1.39
CA SER A 83 1.07 -20.44 -1.64
C SER A 83 0.17 -20.19 -0.43
N SER A 84 0.67 -20.48 0.78
CA SER A 84 -0.04 -20.21 2.03
C SER A 84 -0.20 -18.71 2.29
N ALA A 85 0.78 -17.88 1.91
CA ALA A 85 0.71 -16.43 2.00
C ALA A 85 -0.41 -15.86 1.15
N ILE A 86 -0.51 -16.28 -0.11
CA ILE A 86 -1.58 -15.85 -1.01
C ILE A 86 -2.94 -16.30 -0.45
N ALA A 87 -3.03 -17.53 0.06
CA ALA A 87 -4.27 -18.02 0.68
C ALA A 87 -4.70 -17.19 1.90
N ILE A 88 -3.75 -16.80 2.78
CA ILE A 88 -4.03 -15.91 3.92
C ILE A 88 -4.47 -14.53 3.42
N THR A 89 -3.82 -13.99 2.39
CA THR A 89 -4.19 -12.69 1.82
C THR A 89 -5.62 -12.70 1.30
N ILE A 90 -6.00 -13.73 0.54
CA ILE A 90 -7.35 -13.88 0.02
C ILE A 90 -8.35 -14.05 1.18
N LEU A 91 -8.02 -14.87 2.17
CA LEU A 91 -8.87 -15.07 3.35
C LEU A 91 -9.10 -13.76 4.11
N LEU A 92 -8.04 -12.98 4.34
CA LEU A 92 -8.16 -11.67 4.99
C LEU A 92 -9.00 -10.71 4.15
N ALA A 93 -8.81 -10.67 2.83
CA ALA A 93 -9.61 -9.84 1.95
C ALA A 93 -11.11 -10.19 2.03
N VAL A 94 -11.43 -11.49 1.97
CA VAL A 94 -12.82 -12.00 2.04
C VAL A 94 -13.48 -11.69 3.39
N ILE A 95 -12.70 -11.60 4.47
CA ILE A 95 -13.23 -11.26 5.80
C ILE A 95 -13.31 -9.72 5.97
N VAL A 96 -12.23 -9.02 5.67
CA VAL A 96 -12.08 -7.58 5.99
C VAL A 96 -12.95 -6.71 5.09
N LEU A 97 -13.04 -7.01 3.78
CA LEU A 97 -13.85 -6.19 2.86
C LEU A 97 -15.34 -6.15 3.23
N PRO A 98 -16.02 -7.29 3.47
CA PRO A 98 -17.42 -7.25 3.91
C PRO A 98 -17.62 -6.58 5.27
N VAL A 99 -16.68 -6.81 6.22
CA VAL A 99 -16.76 -6.18 7.55
C VAL A 99 -16.68 -4.66 7.42
N ILE A 100 -15.75 -4.14 6.62
CA ILE A 100 -15.64 -2.70 6.39
C ILE A 100 -16.91 -2.19 5.71
N PHE A 101 -17.40 -2.88 4.70
CA PHE A 101 -18.63 -2.48 3.99
C PHE A 101 -19.83 -2.40 4.93
N CYS A 102 -19.98 -3.34 5.86
CA CYS A 102 -21.02 -3.31 6.89
C CYS A 102 -20.83 -2.21 7.93
N LEU A 103 -19.57 -1.83 8.20
CA LEU A 103 -19.22 -0.79 9.19
C LEU A 103 -19.15 0.61 8.59
N LEU A 104 -19.24 0.78 7.27
CA LEU A 104 -19.14 2.09 6.62
C LEU A 104 -20.03 3.15 7.26
N PRO A 105 -21.34 2.92 7.52
CA PRO A 105 -22.20 3.95 8.12
C PRO A 105 -21.72 4.39 9.50
N GLN A 106 -21.24 3.46 10.32
CA GLN A 106 -20.71 3.78 11.66
C GLN A 106 -19.37 4.53 11.57
N ILE A 107 -18.52 4.16 10.61
CA ILE A 107 -17.23 4.83 10.37
C ILE A 107 -17.45 6.27 9.91
N GLU A 108 -18.38 6.49 8.99
CA GLU A 108 -18.74 7.82 8.50
C GLU A 108 -19.29 8.72 9.60
N ALA A 109 -20.19 8.17 10.44
CA ALA A 109 -20.72 8.87 11.62
C ALA A 109 -19.63 9.19 12.65
N LEU A 110 -18.73 8.25 12.94
CA LEU A 110 -17.61 8.42 13.87
C LEU A 110 -16.61 9.49 13.37
N LEU A 111 -16.38 9.55 12.08
CA LEU A 111 -15.46 10.50 11.45
C LEU A 111 -16.10 11.86 11.19
N HIS A 112 -17.36 12.07 11.60
CA HIS A 112 -18.11 13.33 11.39
C HIS A 112 -18.06 13.83 9.95
N ILE A 113 -18.20 12.91 8.98
CA ILE A 113 -18.27 13.24 7.54
C ILE A 113 -19.66 13.84 7.29
N PRO A 114 -19.77 15.03 6.68
CA PRO A 114 -21.07 15.60 6.34
C PRO A 114 -21.87 14.71 5.38
N ASP A 115 -23.19 14.63 5.53
CA ASP A 115 -24.10 13.77 4.76
C ASP A 115 -23.91 13.90 3.24
N LYS A 116 -23.59 15.12 2.79
CA LYS A 116 -23.29 15.41 1.38
C LYS A 116 -22.17 14.52 0.79
N PHE A 117 -21.22 14.11 1.60
CA PHE A 117 -20.03 13.34 1.17
C PHE A 117 -20.10 11.86 1.54
N PHE A 118 -21.14 11.39 2.25
CA PHE A 118 -21.24 10.01 2.74
C PHE A 118 -21.03 8.99 1.64
N HIS A 119 -21.77 9.08 0.56
CA HIS A 119 -21.68 8.11 -0.53
C HIS A 119 -20.27 8.09 -1.16
N SER A 120 -19.72 9.26 -1.46
CA SER A 120 -18.40 9.39 -2.09
C SER A 120 -17.27 8.95 -1.14
N ALA A 121 -17.38 9.27 0.15
CA ALA A 121 -16.42 8.85 1.17
C ALA A 121 -16.46 7.33 1.39
N GLY A 122 -17.65 6.73 1.46
CA GLY A 122 -17.81 5.29 1.58
C GLY A 122 -17.20 4.55 0.39
N LEU A 123 -17.46 5.00 -0.83
CA LEU A 123 -16.83 4.43 -2.03
C LEU A 123 -15.31 4.62 -2.03
N LEU A 124 -14.81 5.78 -1.62
CA LEU A 124 -13.37 6.03 -1.48
C LEU A 124 -12.74 5.02 -0.53
N ILE A 125 -13.32 4.81 0.66
CA ILE A 125 -12.84 3.84 1.65
C ILE A 125 -12.86 2.43 1.06
N ALA A 126 -13.97 2.02 0.45
CA ALA A 126 -14.10 0.69 -0.14
C ALA A 126 -13.06 0.44 -1.25
N TYR A 127 -12.89 1.36 -2.17
CA TYR A 127 -11.91 1.23 -3.26
C TYR A 127 -10.47 1.25 -2.74
N THR A 128 -10.14 2.13 -1.79
CA THR A 128 -8.79 2.18 -1.25
C THR A 128 -8.45 0.92 -0.47
N VAL A 129 -9.39 0.36 0.28
CA VAL A 129 -9.21 -0.94 0.95
C VAL A 129 -9.03 -2.07 -0.07
N ALA A 130 -9.85 -2.11 -1.12
CA ALA A 130 -9.70 -3.08 -2.20
C ALA A 130 -8.31 -2.97 -2.85
N SER A 131 -7.83 -1.74 -3.09
CA SER A 131 -6.50 -1.51 -3.66
C SER A 131 -5.37 -2.06 -2.76
N LEU A 132 -5.51 -1.96 -1.43
CA LEU A 132 -4.53 -2.52 -0.49
C LEU A 132 -4.44 -4.05 -0.61
N PHE A 133 -5.56 -4.75 -0.74
CA PHE A 133 -5.53 -6.21 -0.91
C PHE A 133 -4.93 -6.62 -2.26
N VAL A 134 -5.21 -5.89 -3.33
CA VAL A 134 -4.54 -6.08 -4.63
C VAL A 134 -3.03 -5.84 -4.50
N ALA A 135 -2.62 -4.79 -3.78
CA ALA A 135 -1.22 -4.50 -3.50
C ALA A 135 -0.53 -5.64 -2.74
N VAL A 136 -1.19 -6.24 -1.73
CA VAL A 136 -0.64 -7.38 -1.00
C VAL A 136 -0.47 -8.60 -1.91
N CYS A 137 -1.43 -8.87 -2.80
CA CYS A 137 -1.28 -9.92 -3.81
C CYS A 137 -0.06 -9.66 -4.71
N SER A 138 0.12 -8.43 -5.19
CA SER A 138 1.29 -8.02 -5.97
C SER A 138 2.59 -8.21 -5.18
N ASN A 139 2.60 -7.80 -3.92
CA ASN A 139 3.76 -7.92 -3.04
C ASN A 139 4.10 -9.39 -2.75
N CYS A 140 3.11 -10.28 -2.60
CA CYS A 140 3.37 -11.72 -2.48
C CYS A 140 4.07 -12.26 -3.73
N VAL A 141 3.65 -11.87 -4.93
CA VAL A 141 4.34 -12.24 -6.18
C VAL A 141 5.77 -11.67 -6.22
N ASN A 142 5.94 -10.42 -5.78
CA ASN A 142 7.23 -9.72 -5.78
C ASN A 142 8.25 -10.28 -4.78
N ILE A 143 7.84 -11.11 -3.80
CA ILE A 143 8.76 -11.78 -2.88
C ILE A 143 9.81 -12.61 -3.62
N THR A 144 9.44 -13.25 -4.72
CA THR A 144 10.36 -14.02 -5.56
C THR A 144 11.45 -13.12 -6.17
N ILE A 145 11.04 -11.97 -6.70
CA ILE A 145 11.94 -10.95 -7.28
C ILE A 145 12.88 -10.38 -6.19
N TYR A 146 12.33 -10.13 -4.99
CA TYR A 146 13.10 -9.67 -3.84
C TYR A 146 14.18 -10.68 -3.42
N SER A 147 13.84 -11.97 -3.39
CA SER A 147 14.76 -13.04 -2.98
C SER A 147 15.90 -13.24 -3.96
N ASP A 148 15.70 -12.91 -5.24
CA ASP A 148 16.74 -12.88 -6.29
C ASP A 148 17.59 -11.59 -6.28
N ASN A 149 17.43 -10.76 -5.23
CA ASN A 149 18.10 -9.46 -5.09
C ASN A 149 17.87 -8.47 -6.24
N ARG A 150 16.71 -8.61 -6.93
CA ARG A 150 16.29 -7.74 -8.04
C ARG A 150 15.41 -6.58 -7.53
N LEU A 151 15.96 -5.81 -6.56
CA LEU A 151 15.25 -4.64 -5.99
C LEU A 151 15.00 -3.55 -7.03
N ASP A 152 15.81 -3.51 -8.08
CA ASP A 152 15.61 -2.63 -9.24
C ASP A 152 14.22 -2.78 -9.85
N LEU A 153 13.75 -4.01 -10.06
CA LEU A 153 12.41 -4.27 -10.61
C LEU A 153 11.29 -3.82 -9.66
N ILE A 154 11.48 -4.06 -8.37
CA ILE A 154 10.51 -3.62 -7.35
C ILE A 154 10.40 -2.10 -7.33
N ASN A 155 11.51 -1.38 -7.45
CA ASN A 155 11.52 0.08 -7.51
C ASN A 155 10.83 0.60 -8.78
N TYR A 156 11.01 -0.05 -9.93
CA TYR A 156 10.26 0.29 -11.16
C TYR A 156 8.76 0.07 -11.00
N LEU A 157 8.32 -1.01 -10.33
CA LEU A 157 6.91 -1.25 -10.03
C LEU A 157 6.32 -0.16 -9.13
N LYS A 158 7.09 0.34 -8.14
CA LYS A 158 6.67 1.45 -7.28
C LYS A 158 6.51 2.76 -8.06
N ILE A 159 7.47 3.08 -8.93
CA ILE A 159 7.38 4.26 -9.81
C ILE A 159 6.15 4.14 -10.72
N LEU A 160 5.98 2.99 -11.35
CA LEU A 160 4.84 2.73 -12.23
C LEU A 160 3.50 2.90 -11.50
N ARG A 161 3.38 2.38 -10.27
CA ARG A 161 2.19 2.53 -9.43
C ARG A 161 1.80 4.00 -9.28
N ASN A 162 2.75 4.84 -8.89
CA ASN A 162 2.50 6.24 -8.62
C ASN A 162 2.16 7.03 -9.89
N LEU A 163 2.86 6.76 -10.98
CA LEU A 163 2.56 7.35 -12.28
C LEU A 163 1.19 6.90 -12.81
N ALA A 164 0.90 5.60 -12.70
CA ALA A 164 -0.39 5.05 -13.11
C ALA A 164 -1.55 5.66 -12.29
N LYS A 165 -1.38 5.80 -10.96
CA LYS A 165 -2.38 6.44 -10.10
C LYS A 165 -2.65 7.89 -10.53
N LEU A 166 -1.61 8.67 -10.83
CA LEU A 166 -1.74 10.03 -11.33
C LEU A 166 -2.48 10.05 -12.68
N VAL A 167 -2.06 9.23 -13.64
CA VAL A 167 -2.66 9.17 -14.97
C VAL A 167 -4.12 8.73 -14.92
N PHE A 168 -4.43 7.65 -14.17
CA PHE A 168 -5.82 7.20 -14.02
C PHE A 168 -6.68 8.24 -13.31
N ASN A 169 -6.15 8.98 -12.34
CA ASN A 169 -6.91 10.02 -11.68
C ASN A 169 -7.24 11.17 -12.64
N ILE A 170 -6.26 11.63 -13.42
CA ILE A 170 -6.47 12.65 -14.44
C ILE A 170 -7.52 12.19 -15.47
N THR A 171 -7.41 10.95 -15.95
CA THR A 171 -8.36 10.40 -16.93
C THR A 171 -9.76 10.28 -16.34
N LEU A 172 -9.91 9.79 -15.11
CA LEU A 172 -11.21 9.66 -14.47
C LEU A 172 -11.86 11.02 -14.22
N PHE A 173 -11.10 12.03 -13.80
CA PHE A 173 -11.62 13.39 -13.62
C PHE A 173 -11.99 14.08 -14.95
N THR A 174 -11.32 13.72 -16.04
CA THR A 174 -11.61 14.29 -17.36
C THR A 174 -12.84 13.64 -18.00
N PHE A 175 -13.01 12.32 -17.86
CA PHE A 175 -14.08 11.57 -18.54
C PHE A 175 -15.30 11.28 -17.65
N LEU A 176 -15.15 11.32 -16.33
CA LEU A 176 -16.24 11.15 -15.36
C LEU A 176 -16.46 12.45 -14.58
N THR A 177 -16.84 12.32 -13.33
CA THR A 177 -17.03 13.46 -12.41
C THR A 177 -15.80 13.67 -11.53
N THR A 178 -15.55 14.93 -11.14
CA THR A 178 -14.53 15.27 -10.14
C THR A 178 -15.05 14.92 -8.74
N ASP A 179 -14.93 13.66 -8.36
CA ASP A 179 -15.37 13.14 -7.07
C ASP A 179 -14.23 12.40 -6.35
N VAL A 180 -14.24 12.44 -5.01
CA VAL A 180 -13.22 11.76 -4.18
C VAL A 180 -13.23 10.24 -4.35
N SER A 181 -14.38 9.64 -4.68
CA SER A 181 -14.47 8.20 -4.97
C SER A 181 -13.57 7.77 -6.13
N ASN A 182 -13.42 8.63 -7.15
CA ASN A 182 -12.57 8.38 -8.31
C ASN A 182 -11.07 8.32 -7.93
N VAL A 183 -10.64 8.97 -6.85
CA VAL A 183 -9.28 8.83 -6.30
C VAL A 183 -9.03 7.42 -5.79
N GLY A 184 -10.04 6.83 -5.14
CA GLY A 184 -10.01 5.43 -4.71
C GLY A 184 -9.97 4.47 -5.89
N LEU A 185 -10.83 4.70 -6.90
CA LEU A 185 -10.89 3.88 -8.11
C LEU A 185 -9.58 3.93 -8.90
N ALA A 186 -8.96 5.11 -9.06
CA ALA A 186 -7.64 5.25 -9.67
C ALA A 186 -6.58 4.41 -8.93
N SER A 187 -6.66 4.34 -7.60
CA SER A 187 -5.76 3.51 -6.80
C SER A 187 -5.95 2.01 -7.08
N VAL A 188 -7.20 1.53 -7.21
CA VAL A 188 -7.49 0.13 -7.58
C VAL A 188 -6.92 -0.20 -8.96
N LEU A 189 -7.17 0.66 -9.96
CA LEU A 189 -6.71 0.46 -11.33
C LEU A 189 -5.17 0.44 -11.40
N ALA A 190 -4.50 1.33 -10.68
CA ALA A 190 -3.04 1.36 -10.60
C ALA A 190 -2.48 0.08 -9.98
N GLU A 191 -3.08 -0.42 -8.89
CA GLU A 191 -2.64 -1.67 -8.25
C GLU A 191 -2.92 -2.90 -9.12
N LEU A 192 -4.03 -2.95 -9.84
CA LEU A 192 -4.31 -4.02 -10.80
C LEU A 192 -3.27 -4.05 -11.93
N LEU A 193 -2.90 -2.89 -12.47
CA LEU A 193 -1.83 -2.78 -13.47
C LEU A 193 -0.50 -3.30 -12.92
N VAL A 194 -0.14 -2.90 -11.70
CA VAL A 194 1.08 -3.37 -11.02
C VAL A 194 1.02 -4.89 -10.80
N LEU A 195 -0.12 -5.45 -10.40
CA LEU A 195 -0.30 -6.89 -10.22
C LEU A 195 -0.05 -7.64 -11.52
N VAL A 196 -0.63 -7.18 -12.64
CA VAL A 196 -0.44 -7.79 -13.96
C VAL A 196 1.04 -7.79 -14.35
N ILE A 197 1.73 -6.66 -14.19
CA ILE A 197 3.15 -6.55 -14.52
C ILE A 197 4.01 -7.38 -13.56
N SER A 198 3.67 -7.45 -12.28
CA SER A 198 4.34 -8.34 -11.31
C SER A 198 4.25 -9.81 -11.73
N ILE A 199 3.07 -10.26 -12.20
CA ILE A 199 2.88 -11.63 -12.71
C ILE A 199 3.71 -11.87 -13.99
N ILE A 200 3.79 -10.88 -14.88
CA ILE A 200 4.64 -10.96 -16.06
C ILE A 200 6.12 -11.09 -15.66
N PHE A 201 6.60 -10.25 -14.74
CA PHE A 201 7.95 -10.33 -14.23
C PHE A 201 8.25 -11.67 -13.55
N TYR A 202 7.32 -12.17 -12.74
CA TYR A 202 7.43 -13.50 -12.13
C TYR A 202 7.61 -14.61 -13.20
N LYS A 203 6.85 -14.57 -14.30
CA LYS A 203 6.96 -15.54 -15.39
C LYS A 203 8.27 -15.43 -16.16
N ILE A 204 8.80 -14.22 -16.33
CA ILE A 204 10.05 -13.97 -17.08
C ILE A 204 11.27 -14.31 -16.22
N THR A 205 11.28 -13.89 -14.94
CA THR A 205 12.43 -14.06 -14.04
C THR A 205 12.64 -15.51 -13.63
N LYS A 206 11.58 -16.34 -13.76
CA LYS A 206 11.55 -17.78 -13.49
C LYS A 206 12.56 -18.24 -12.43
N SER A 207 12.21 -18.16 -11.19
CA SER A 207 12.62 -19.26 -10.30
C SER A 207 11.75 -20.47 -10.67
N LYS A 208 12.19 -21.26 -11.67
CA LYS A 208 11.51 -22.50 -12.14
C LYS A 208 11.19 -23.48 -11.02
N GLU A 209 11.73 -23.24 -9.86
CA GLU A 209 11.73 -24.07 -8.67
C GLU A 209 10.57 -23.75 -7.71
N ILE A 210 9.98 -22.55 -7.79
CA ILE A 210 8.84 -22.15 -6.97
C ILE A 210 7.53 -22.43 -7.71
N GLN A 211 6.72 -23.28 -7.12
CA GLN A 211 5.42 -23.66 -7.68
C GLN A 211 4.28 -23.04 -6.86
N PHE A 212 3.33 -22.43 -7.56
CA PHE A 212 2.08 -21.97 -6.98
C PHE A 212 0.97 -22.99 -7.23
N GLY A 213 0.20 -23.30 -6.19
CA GLY A 213 -0.97 -24.16 -6.35
C GLY A 213 -1.62 -24.56 -5.03
N ARG A 214 -2.88 -24.96 -5.09
CA ARG A 214 -3.65 -25.42 -3.90
C ARG A 214 -2.96 -26.56 -3.15
N ARG A 215 -2.17 -27.40 -3.84
CA ARG A 215 -1.42 -28.53 -3.23
C ARG A 215 -0.34 -28.07 -2.25
N PHE A 216 0.12 -26.83 -2.37
CA PHE A 216 1.15 -26.25 -1.51
C PHE A 216 0.58 -25.40 -0.36
N VAL A 217 -0.73 -25.21 -0.28
CA VAL A 217 -1.35 -24.52 0.85
C VAL A 217 -1.34 -25.44 2.06
N SER A 218 -0.73 -25.00 3.15
CA SER A 218 -0.61 -25.79 4.39
C SER A 218 -0.97 -24.97 5.61
N PHE A 219 -1.92 -25.48 6.40
CA PHE A 219 -2.32 -24.86 7.65
C PHE A 219 -1.16 -24.79 8.67
N LYS A 220 -0.24 -25.77 8.62
CA LYS A 220 0.99 -25.76 9.45
C LYS A 220 1.91 -24.59 9.11
N ALA A 221 1.98 -24.19 7.84
CA ALA A 221 2.75 -23.01 7.40
C ALA A 221 2.03 -21.69 7.69
N MET A 222 0.69 -21.68 7.69
CA MET A 222 -0.11 -20.49 8.00
C MET A 222 0.02 -20.07 9.47
N LYS A 223 0.10 -21.02 10.40
CA LYS A 223 0.18 -20.76 11.85
C LYS A 223 1.35 -19.86 12.27
N PRO A 224 2.62 -20.11 11.86
CA PRO A 224 3.73 -19.21 12.19
C PRO A 224 3.63 -17.85 11.52
N ILE A 225 3.10 -17.78 10.28
CA ILE A 225 2.83 -16.51 9.60
C ILE A 225 1.81 -15.70 10.41
N ALA A 226 0.68 -16.31 10.79
CA ALA A 226 -0.37 -15.64 11.56
C ALA A 226 0.14 -15.16 12.94
N LYS A 227 0.92 -15.98 13.66
CA LYS A 227 1.51 -15.58 14.93
C LYS A 227 2.43 -14.35 14.78
N MET A 228 3.28 -14.35 13.76
CA MET A 228 4.16 -13.21 13.50
C MET A 228 3.38 -11.98 13.05
N LEU A 229 2.38 -12.15 12.19
CA LEU A 229 1.46 -11.10 11.76
C LEU A 229 0.84 -10.39 12.96
N THR A 230 0.26 -11.14 13.92
CA THR A 230 -0.36 -10.57 15.12
C THR A 230 0.64 -9.74 15.92
N TRP A 231 1.86 -10.25 16.12
CA TRP A 231 2.88 -9.55 16.90
C TRP A 231 3.34 -8.26 16.22
N VAL A 232 3.63 -8.32 14.92
CA VAL A 232 4.04 -7.14 14.13
C VAL A 232 2.90 -6.12 14.05
N SER A 233 1.64 -6.57 13.90
CA SER A 233 0.48 -5.68 13.89
C SER A 233 0.31 -4.92 15.20
N LEU A 234 0.48 -5.58 16.35
CA LEU A 234 0.41 -4.93 17.68
C LEU A 234 1.48 -3.83 17.82
N MET A 235 2.71 -4.09 17.37
CA MET A 235 3.78 -3.08 17.40
C MET A 235 3.49 -1.90 16.48
N SER A 236 2.95 -2.14 15.29
CA SER A 236 2.66 -1.11 14.30
C SER A 236 1.44 -0.26 14.67
N PHE A 237 0.48 -0.83 15.40
CA PHE A 237 -0.73 -0.15 15.83
C PHE A 237 -0.43 1.10 16.64
N SER A 238 0.50 1.03 17.59
CA SER A 238 0.91 2.17 18.42
C SER A 238 1.44 3.33 17.57
N GLY A 239 2.23 3.03 16.54
CA GLY A 239 2.78 4.05 15.64
C GLY A 239 1.69 4.79 14.87
N VAL A 240 0.75 4.04 14.24
CA VAL A 240 -0.33 4.67 13.47
C VAL A 240 -1.23 5.52 14.37
N PHE A 241 -1.53 5.05 15.58
CA PHE A 241 -2.33 5.81 16.53
C PHE A 241 -1.69 7.17 16.85
N ILE A 242 -0.39 7.21 17.11
CA ILE A 242 0.32 8.47 17.43
C ILE A 242 0.36 9.41 16.22
N TYR A 243 0.61 8.92 15.00
CA TYR A 243 0.85 9.78 13.84
C TYR A 243 -0.40 10.17 13.05
N LYS A 244 -1.55 9.53 13.28
CA LYS A 244 -2.76 9.74 12.46
C LYS A 244 -3.98 10.24 13.24
N ILE A 245 -3.90 10.29 14.55
CA ILE A 245 -4.99 10.82 15.38
C ILE A 245 -5.26 12.31 15.11
N ASP A 246 -4.24 13.05 14.70
CA ASP A 246 -4.34 14.50 14.44
C ASP A 246 -5.41 14.82 13.39
N ALA A 247 -5.53 14.02 12.34
CA ALA A 247 -6.52 14.24 11.29
C ALA A 247 -7.96 14.11 11.83
N ILE A 248 -8.20 13.15 12.73
CA ILE A 248 -9.51 12.96 13.37
C ILE A 248 -9.81 14.11 14.31
N LEU A 249 -8.84 14.49 15.15
CA LEU A 249 -9.01 15.59 16.10
C LEU A 249 -9.28 16.92 15.38
N VAL A 250 -8.49 17.24 14.36
CA VAL A 250 -8.69 18.48 13.59
C VAL A 250 -10.04 18.47 12.88
N ASN A 251 -10.48 17.32 12.35
CA ASN A 251 -11.80 17.25 11.73
C ASN A 251 -12.93 17.49 12.74
N ASN A 252 -12.85 16.88 13.92
CA ASN A 252 -13.90 16.97 14.93
C ASN A 252 -14.01 18.37 15.54
N TYR A 253 -12.89 19.09 15.72
CA TYR A 253 -12.88 20.41 16.36
C TYR A 253 -12.89 21.57 15.36
N PHE A 254 -12.35 21.42 14.17
CA PHE A 254 -12.12 22.50 13.21
C PHE A 254 -12.73 22.26 11.82
N GLY A 255 -13.29 21.07 11.58
CA GLY A 255 -14.02 20.71 10.36
C GLY A 255 -13.13 20.39 9.16
N LEU A 256 -13.78 20.00 8.04
CA LEU A 256 -13.15 19.48 6.83
C LEU A 256 -12.17 20.44 6.15
N TYR A 257 -12.43 21.75 6.20
CA TYR A 257 -11.54 22.73 5.59
C TYR A 257 -10.14 22.69 6.21
N ASN A 258 -10.06 22.73 7.54
CA ASN A 258 -8.80 22.67 8.27
C ASN A 258 -8.13 21.28 8.14
N THR A 259 -8.93 20.23 8.08
CA THR A 259 -8.42 18.87 7.82
C THR A 259 -7.81 18.73 6.43
N GLY A 260 -8.38 19.40 5.43
CA GLY A 260 -7.82 19.47 4.08
C GLY A 260 -6.46 20.18 4.05
N ILE A 261 -6.32 21.29 4.77
CA ILE A 261 -5.04 22.01 4.90
C ILE A 261 -4.02 21.14 5.63
N LEU A 262 -4.40 20.53 6.77
CA LEU A 262 -3.53 19.63 7.53
C LEU A 262 -3.06 18.44 6.66
N GLY A 263 -3.98 17.83 5.90
CA GLY A 263 -3.68 16.72 5.01
C GLY A 263 -2.65 17.09 3.95
N ALA A 264 -2.84 18.25 3.29
CA ALA A 264 -1.89 18.74 2.29
C ALA A 264 -0.50 19.00 2.90
N ILE A 265 -0.43 19.66 4.06
CA ILE A 265 0.84 19.96 4.76
C ILE A 265 1.52 18.67 5.22
N SER A 266 0.78 17.71 5.76
CA SER A 266 1.35 16.44 6.25
C SER A 266 1.91 15.58 5.13
N GLU A 267 1.36 15.66 3.91
CA GLU A 267 1.93 15.00 2.73
C GLU A 267 3.31 15.57 2.39
N PHE A 268 3.49 16.90 2.39
CA PHE A 268 4.81 17.50 2.21
C PHE A 268 5.80 17.11 3.30
N GLY A 269 5.35 17.06 4.57
CA GLY A 269 6.15 16.57 5.70
C GLY A 269 6.63 15.12 5.49
N SER A 270 5.78 14.26 4.96
CA SER A 270 6.12 12.86 4.67
C SER A 270 7.22 12.73 3.58
N TYR A 271 7.25 13.63 2.60
CA TYR A 271 8.32 13.67 1.59
C TYR A 271 9.65 14.08 2.21
N CYS A 272 9.68 15.04 3.13
CA CYS A 272 10.89 15.42 3.88
C CYS A 272 11.44 14.24 4.69
N ILE A 273 10.58 13.51 5.39
CA ILE A 273 10.96 12.30 6.15
C ILE A 273 11.52 11.23 5.20
N SER A 274 10.92 11.04 4.03
CA SER A 274 11.39 10.07 3.04
C SER A 274 12.78 10.40 2.51
N ILE A 275 13.07 11.67 2.27
CA ILE A 275 14.39 12.15 1.83
C ILE A 275 15.44 11.88 2.92
N THR A 276 15.16 12.22 4.17
CA THR A 276 16.09 11.98 5.29
C THR A 276 16.36 10.49 5.50
N GLY A 277 15.31 9.64 5.31
CA GLY A 277 15.44 8.18 5.37
C GLY A 277 16.44 7.63 4.36
N VAL A 278 16.44 8.14 3.12
CA VAL A 278 17.40 7.70 2.08
C VAL A 278 18.81 8.18 2.39
N ILE A 279 18.98 9.41 2.86
CA ILE A 279 20.30 9.92 3.28
C ILE A 279 20.88 9.03 4.38
N GLY A 280 20.06 8.61 5.37
CA GLY A 280 20.47 7.70 6.43
C GLY A 280 20.90 6.32 5.93
N VAL A 281 20.25 5.79 4.90
CA VAL A 281 20.66 4.52 4.26
C VAL A 281 21.98 4.68 3.50
N LEU A 282 22.13 5.78 2.74
CA LEU A 282 23.38 6.07 2.01
C LEU A 282 24.57 6.23 2.97
N TYR A 283 24.39 6.93 4.09
CA TYR A 283 25.41 7.11 5.11
C TYR A 283 25.90 5.77 5.69
N ARG A 284 24.97 4.84 6.00
CA ARG A 284 25.32 3.49 6.49
C ARG A 284 26.06 2.60 5.48
N LEU A 285 25.96 2.91 4.18
CA LEU A 285 26.65 2.17 3.12
C LEU A 285 28.04 2.73 2.82
N CYS A 286 28.33 3.96 3.28
CA CYS A 286 29.64 4.60 3.12
C CYS A 286 30.56 4.37 4.33
N LEU A 287 30.03 3.90 5.46
CA LEU A 287 30.77 3.43 6.63
C LEU A 287 30.98 1.92 6.57
#